data_67b8fdc5f2a020e680a71c9d54da9300
#
_entry.id   67b8fdc5f2a020e680a71c9d54da9300
#
_cell.length_a   1.000
_cell.length_b   1.000
_cell.length_c   1.000
_cell.angle_alpha   90.00
_cell.angle_beta   90.00
_cell.angle_gamma   90.00
#
_symmetry.space_group_name_H-M   'P 1'
#
loop_
_entity.id
_entity.type
_entity.pdbx_description
1 polymer ?
#
loop_
_entity_poly.entity_id
_entity_poly.type
_entity_poly.pdbx_seq_one_letter_code
_entity_poly.pdbx_strand_id
1 'polypeptide(L)'
;MEYKETASPVSYFETGMMGMQHWQGAWIGDGKDIHYGPAPYFRKEFKTGKKVKSARAYIAAAGLYELYINGEKVGDHCLAPLYTRFDRRNLYVAYDVTSQLQNGDNAIGVLLGNGWYNHQSKAVWD
;
A
#
# COMPACT_ATOMS: atom_id res chain seq x y z
N MET A 1 12.11 49.11 14.90
CA MET A 1 11.76 47.70 15.22
C MET A 1 12.13 46.86 13.99
N GLU A 2 13.19 46.11 14.07
CA GLU A 2 13.69 45.31 12.94
C GLU A 2 12.92 43.97 12.93
N TYR A 3 12.19 43.72 11.85
CA TYR A 3 11.49 42.43 11.67
C TYR A 3 12.50 41.38 11.16
N LYS A 4 12.73 40.38 11.96
CA LYS A 4 13.55 39.23 11.57
C LYS A 4 12.66 38.24 10.80
N GLU A 5 12.87 38.14 9.50
CA GLU A 5 12.22 37.10 8.70
C GLU A 5 12.73 35.70 9.14
N THR A 6 11.80 34.80 9.45
CA THR A 6 12.11 33.43 9.76
C THR A 6 11.35 32.55 8.77
N ALA A 7 12.08 31.84 7.93
CA ALA A 7 11.49 30.87 7.01
C ALA A 7 11.43 29.48 7.65
N SER A 8 10.32 28.78 7.47
CA SER A 8 10.22 27.37 7.83
C SER A 8 11.03 26.50 6.85
N PRO A 9 11.47 25.32 7.26
CA PRO A 9 12.02 24.34 6.32
C PRO A 9 11.04 24.05 5.17
N VAL A 10 11.58 23.74 3.99
CA VAL A 10 10.76 23.33 2.85
C VAL A 10 10.03 22.04 3.21
N SER A 11 8.71 22.04 3.03
CA SER A 11 7.87 20.87 3.18
C SER A 11 7.19 20.54 1.85
N TYR A 12 6.81 19.29 1.68
CA TYR A 12 6.18 18.78 0.48
C TYR A 12 4.86 18.13 0.83
N PHE A 13 3.89 18.25 -0.07
CA PHE A 13 2.69 17.45 -0.04
C PHE A 13 2.47 16.81 -1.41
N GLU A 14 1.74 15.72 -1.44
CA GLU A 14 1.42 15.00 -2.66
C GLU A 14 -0.10 14.84 -2.74
N THR A 15 -0.67 15.14 -3.89
CA THR A 15 -2.10 14.87 -4.13
C THR A 15 -2.31 13.38 -4.35
N GLY A 16 -3.47 12.87 -3.92
CA GLY A 16 -3.87 11.51 -4.23
C GLY A 16 -4.08 11.29 -5.73
N MET A 17 -4.32 10.03 -6.11
CA MET A 17 -4.72 9.68 -7.47
C MET A 17 -6.10 10.26 -7.75
N MET A 18 -6.17 11.37 -8.44
CA MET A 18 -7.37 12.19 -8.65
C MET A 18 -8.47 11.50 -9.49
N GLY A 19 -8.29 10.26 -9.89
CA GLY A 19 -9.29 9.50 -10.63
C GLY A 19 -8.87 8.05 -10.85
N MET A 20 -9.86 7.18 -11.08
CA MET A 20 -9.64 5.76 -11.33
C MET A 20 -8.80 5.48 -12.57
N GLN A 21 -8.80 6.37 -13.55
CA GLN A 21 -8.01 6.26 -14.77
C GLN A 21 -6.48 6.27 -14.53
N HIS A 22 -6.05 6.75 -13.39
CA HIS A 22 -4.64 6.74 -13.00
C HIS A 22 -4.20 5.46 -12.30
N TRP A 23 -5.17 4.61 -11.91
CA TRP A 23 -4.90 3.33 -11.30
C TRP A 23 -4.67 2.26 -12.38
N GLN A 24 -3.44 1.76 -12.47
CA GLN A 24 -3.07 0.72 -13.45
C GLN A 24 -3.05 -0.69 -12.85
N GLY A 25 -3.21 -0.80 -11.54
CA GLY A 25 -3.27 -2.07 -10.85
C GLY A 25 -4.60 -2.78 -11.05
N ALA A 26 -4.58 -4.09 -10.96
CA ALA A 26 -5.78 -4.94 -10.90
C ALA A 26 -5.91 -5.60 -9.53
N TRP A 27 -7.14 -5.94 -9.16
CA TRP A 27 -7.38 -6.76 -7.99
C TRP A 27 -6.83 -8.17 -8.23
N ILE A 28 -6.09 -8.67 -7.27
CA ILE A 28 -5.56 -10.03 -7.26
C ILE A 28 -6.05 -10.78 -6.02
N GLY A 29 -6.22 -12.07 -6.12
CA GLY A 29 -6.59 -12.97 -5.03
C GLY A 29 -5.89 -14.31 -5.22
N ASP A 30 -5.86 -15.11 -4.18
CA ASP A 30 -5.24 -16.44 -4.20
C ASP A 30 -6.19 -17.53 -4.73
N GLY A 31 -7.45 -17.20 -5.01
CA GLY A 31 -8.48 -18.10 -5.48
C GLY A 31 -8.89 -19.18 -4.47
N LYS A 32 -8.49 -19.06 -3.22
CA LYS A 32 -8.85 -19.98 -2.15
C LYS A 32 -10.26 -19.70 -1.63
N ASP A 33 -10.84 -20.74 -1.00
CA ASP A 33 -12.08 -20.59 -0.27
C ASP A 33 -11.94 -19.55 0.87
N ILE A 34 -13.01 -18.81 1.12
CA ILE A 34 -13.07 -17.80 2.17
C ILE A 34 -12.75 -18.34 3.58
N HIS A 35 -12.98 -19.65 3.78
CA HIS A 35 -12.69 -20.33 5.04
C HIS A 35 -11.25 -20.86 5.13
N TYR A 36 -10.45 -20.67 4.06
CA TYR A 36 -9.05 -21.06 4.08
C TYR A 36 -8.27 -20.18 5.06
N GLY A 37 -7.78 -20.80 6.14
CA GLY A 37 -7.25 -20.11 7.30
C GLY A 37 -5.94 -19.31 7.13
N PRO A 38 -4.92 -19.81 6.38
CA PRO A 38 -3.68 -19.09 6.24
C PRO A 38 -3.83 -17.77 5.48
N ALA A 39 -3.18 -16.71 5.98
CA ALA A 39 -3.09 -15.44 5.29
C ALA A 39 -2.32 -15.60 3.97
N PRO A 40 -2.84 -15.09 2.84
CA PRO A 40 -2.15 -15.21 1.57
C PRO A 40 -0.89 -14.33 1.50
N TYR A 41 0.14 -14.88 0.88
CA TYR A 41 1.37 -14.18 0.55
C TYR A 41 1.45 -14.00 -0.96
N PHE A 42 1.65 -12.76 -1.40
CA PHE A 42 1.95 -12.43 -2.78
C PHE A 42 3.38 -11.95 -2.89
N ARG A 43 4.07 -12.42 -3.92
CA ARG A 43 5.45 -12.00 -4.21
C ARG A 43 5.63 -11.83 -5.70
N LYS A 44 6.31 -10.75 -6.08
CA LYS A 44 6.71 -10.48 -7.46
C LYS A 44 8.12 -9.93 -7.51
N GLU A 45 8.91 -10.46 -8.43
CA GLU A 45 10.22 -9.91 -8.77
C GLU A 45 10.11 -8.94 -9.94
N PHE A 46 10.93 -7.93 -9.92
CA PHE A 46 11.03 -6.94 -10.99
C PHE A 46 12.43 -6.34 -11.04
N LYS A 47 12.76 -5.71 -12.17
CA LYS A 47 14.06 -5.08 -12.38
C LYS A 47 13.93 -3.58 -12.59
N THR A 48 14.87 -2.84 -12.01
CA THR A 48 15.08 -1.43 -12.31
C THR A 48 16.33 -1.31 -13.19
N GLY A 49 16.20 -0.67 -14.35
CA GLY A 49 17.32 -0.55 -15.31
C GLY A 49 18.31 0.56 -14.99
N LYS A 50 18.00 1.41 -14.00
CA LYS A 50 18.80 2.58 -13.60
C LYS A 50 18.61 2.86 -12.12
N LYS A 51 19.52 3.67 -11.54
CA LYS A 51 19.33 4.18 -10.18
C LYS A 51 18.01 4.93 -10.09
N VAL A 52 17.16 4.48 -9.18
CA VAL A 52 15.84 5.09 -8.93
C VAL A 52 16.04 6.44 -8.26
N LYS A 53 15.48 7.48 -8.85
CA LYS A 53 15.52 8.84 -8.29
C LYS A 53 14.36 9.09 -7.34
N SER A 54 13.20 8.57 -7.67
CA SER A 54 11.99 8.67 -6.86
C SER A 54 11.04 7.52 -7.21
N ALA A 55 10.44 6.90 -6.21
CA ALA A 55 9.45 5.84 -6.40
C ALA A 55 8.35 5.93 -5.35
N ARG A 56 7.12 5.67 -5.79
CA ARG A 56 5.94 5.56 -4.93
C ARG A 56 5.31 4.19 -5.11
N ALA A 57 4.94 3.57 -4.01
CA ALA A 57 4.09 2.39 -4.00
C ALA A 57 2.68 2.80 -3.55
N TYR A 58 1.69 2.50 -4.38
CA TYR A 58 0.28 2.68 -4.06
C TYR A 58 -0.34 1.31 -3.86
N ILE A 59 -0.90 1.06 -2.70
CA ILE A 59 -1.48 -0.24 -2.36
C ILE A 59 -2.86 -0.07 -1.76
N ALA A 60 -3.82 -0.82 -2.32
CA ALA A 60 -5.16 -0.98 -1.77
C ALA A 60 -5.38 -2.45 -1.43
N ALA A 61 -6.05 -2.72 -0.34
CA ALA A 61 -6.47 -4.06 0.03
C ALA A 61 -7.88 -4.04 0.60
N ALA A 62 -8.67 -5.03 0.24
CA ALA A 62 -9.87 -5.37 0.97
C ALA A 62 -9.45 -6.26 2.15
N GLY A 63 -9.45 -5.71 3.34
CA GLY A 63 -8.86 -6.31 4.53
C GLY A 63 -7.63 -5.55 5.00
N LEU A 64 -6.64 -6.26 5.50
CA LEU A 64 -5.40 -5.70 6.01
C LEU A 64 -4.21 -6.19 5.20
N TYR A 65 -3.11 -5.44 5.21
CA TYR A 65 -1.87 -5.87 4.56
C TYR A 65 -0.63 -5.39 5.31
N GLU A 66 0.47 -6.07 5.05
CA GLU A 66 1.82 -5.59 5.24
C GLU A 66 2.56 -5.63 3.90
N LEU A 67 3.26 -4.54 3.58
CA LEU A 67 4.05 -4.40 2.35
C LEU A 67 5.53 -4.55 2.68
N TYR A 68 6.23 -5.31 1.84
CA TYR A 68 7.68 -5.53 1.94
C TYR A 68 8.35 -5.24 0.60
N ILE A 69 9.52 -4.64 0.62
CA ILE A 69 10.40 -4.49 -0.53
C ILE A 69 11.77 -5.00 -0.13
N ASN A 70 12.32 -5.92 -0.93
CA ASN A 70 13.64 -6.54 -0.71
C ASN A 70 13.81 -7.14 0.70
N GLY A 71 12.70 -7.64 1.28
CA GLY A 71 12.70 -8.23 2.63
C GLY A 71 12.50 -7.25 3.77
N GLU A 72 12.47 -5.95 3.50
CA GLU A 72 12.21 -4.91 4.50
C GLU A 72 10.75 -4.46 4.48
N LYS A 73 10.15 -4.31 5.66
CA LYS A 73 8.79 -3.79 5.80
C LYS A 73 8.75 -2.32 5.37
N VAL A 74 7.75 -1.97 4.57
CA VAL A 74 7.52 -0.60 4.11
C VAL A 74 6.56 0.11 5.05
N GLY A 75 7.03 1.22 5.63
CA GLY A 75 6.25 2.03 6.56
C GLY A 75 6.09 1.38 7.93
N ASP A 76 5.48 2.11 8.84
CA ASP A 76 5.24 1.74 10.24
C ASP A 76 3.75 1.49 10.53
N HIS A 77 2.91 1.56 9.51
CA HIS A 77 1.48 1.37 9.66
C HIS A 77 1.14 -0.02 10.19
N CYS A 78 0.30 -0.03 11.21
CA CYS A 78 -0.40 -1.21 11.67
C CYS A 78 -1.85 -1.14 11.20
N LEU A 79 -2.43 -2.27 10.78
CA LEU A 79 -3.84 -2.36 10.39
C LEU A 79 -4.21 -1.43 9.21
N ALA A 80 -3.38 -1.35 8.21
CA ALA A 80 -3.66 -0.61 6.97
C ALA A 80 -4.32 -1.51 5.91
N PRO A 81 -5.17 -0.94 5.03
CA PRO A 81 -5.75 0.40 5.08
C PRO A 81 -6.84 0.51 6.15
N LEU A 82 -7.33 1.73 6.39
CA LEU A 82 -8.48 1.94 7.26
C LEU A 82 -9.72 1.25 6.69
N TYR A 83 -10.57 0.78 7.60
CA TYR A 83 -11.82 0.12 7.27
C TYR A 83 -12.76 1.06 6.51
N THR A 84 -13.40 0.50 5.48
CA THR A 84 -14.48 1.13 4.74
C THR A 84 -15.50 0.07 4.33
N ARG A 85 -16.63 0.50 3.80
CA ARG A 85 -17.55 -0.41 3.13
C ARG A 85 -16.95 -0.80 1.78
N PHE A 86 -16.30 -1.96 1.72
CA PHE A 86 -15.44 -2.41 0.62
C PHE A 86 -16.14 -2.56 -0.73
N ASP A 87 -17.47 -2.78 -0.72
CA ASP A 87 -18.29 -2.83 -1.93
C ASP A 87 -18.53 -1.45 -2.57
N ARG A 88 -18.25 -0.37 -1.83
CA ARG A 88 -18.45 1.01 -2.28
C ARG A 88 -17.15 1.80 -2.39
N ARG A 89 -16.22 1.58 -1.49
CA ARG A 89 -14.98 2.33 -1.43
C ARG A 89 -13.87 1.49 -0.83
N ASN A 90 -12.73 1.51 -1.51
CA ASN A 90 -11.49 0.98 -0.95
C ASN A 90 -10.48 2.11 -0.84
N LEU A 91 -9.85 2.23 0.31
CA LEU A 91 -8.78 3.18 0.53
C LEU A 91 -7.46 2.58 0.03
N TYR A 92 -6.56 3.42 -0.37
CA TYR A 92 -5.18 3.06 -0.66
C TYR A 92 -4.24 3.87 0.23
N VAL A 93 -3.04 3.34 0.40
CA VAL A 93 -1.93 4.04 1.05
C VAL A 93 -0.82 4.25 0.04
N ALA A 94 -0.21 5.42 0.06
CA ALA A 94 0.95 5.76 -0.74
C ALA A 94 2.20 5.78 0.14
N TYR A 95 3.24 5.07 -0.30
CA TYR A 95 4.53 5.03 0.38
C TYR A 95 5.64 5.59 -0.51
N ASP A 96 6.55 6.34 0.06
CA ASP A 96 7.83 6.60 -0.57
C ASP A 96 8.72 5.36 -0.37
N VAL A 97 9.03 4.70 -1.46
CA VAL A 97 9.84 3.47 -1.46
C VAL A 97 11.18 3.66 -2.16
N THR A 98 11.57 4.90 -2.35
CA THR A 98 12.79 5.24 -3.11
C THR A 98 14.03 4.60 -2.50
N SER A 99 14.15 4.61 -1.17
CA SER A 99 15.31 4.11 -0.45
C SER A 99 15.38 2.57 -0.39
N GLN A 100 14.25 1.87 -0.51
CA GLN A 100 14.20 0.41 -0.49
C GLN A 100 14.52 -0.22 -1.86
N LEU A 101 14.48 0.57 -2.94
CA LEU A 101 14.77 0.08 -4.27
C LEU A 101 16.26 0.15 -4.59
N GLN A 102 16.78 -0.94 -5.13
CA GLN A 102 18.16 -1.04 -5.62
C GLN A 102 18.18 -1.08 -7.15
N ASN A 103 19.34 -0.76 -7.73
CA ASN A 103 19.55 -0.95 -9.16
C ASN A 103 19.64 -2.45 -9.47
N GLY A 104 18.92 -2.90 -10.49
CA GLY A 104 18.84 -4.31 -10.85
C GLY A 104 17.64 -5.01 -10.22
N ASP A 105 17.85 -6.17 -9.64
CA ASP A 105 16.78 -7.05 -9.17
C ASP A 105 16.16 -6.54 -7.85
N ASN A 106 14.84 -6.52 -7.83
CA ASN A 106 14.05 -6.16 -6.66
C ASN A 106 12.91 -7.16 -6.49
N ALA A 107 12.42 -7.28 -5.26
CA ALA A 107 11.25 -8.08 -4.95
C ALA A 107 10.25 -7.27 -4.11
N ILE A 108 8.98 -7.35 -4.47
CA ILE A 108 7.88 -6.86 -3.66
C ILE A 108 7.14 -8.05 -3.05
N GLY A 109 6.81 -7.96 -1.79
CA GLY A 109 6.02 -8.93 -1.05
C GLY A 109 4.85 -8.28 -0.36
N VAL A 110 3.71 -8.95 -0.35
CA VAL A 110 2.52 -8.51 0.37
C VAL A 110 1.99 -9.67 1.18
N LEU A 111 1.86 -9.46 2.49
CA LEU A 111 1.14 -10.34 3.40
C LEU A 111 -0.24 -9.75 3.62
N LEU A 112 -1.30 -10.50 3.34
CA LEU A 112 -2.67 -10.08 3.61
C LEU A 112 -3.17 -10.63 4.94
N GLY A 113 -3.93 -9.81 5.66
CA GLY A 113 -4.75 -10.24 6.77
C GLY A 113 -6.24 -10.13 6.42
N ASN A 114 -7.05 -11.02 6.98
CA ASN A 114 -8.49 -11.08 6.65
C ASN A 114 -9.22 -9.76 6.98
N GLY A 115 -8.89 -9.11 8.09
CA GLY A 115 -9.59 -7.91 8.53
C GLY A 115 -11.12 -8.12 8.54
N TRP A 116 -11.85 -7.05 8.25
CA TRP A 116 -13.31 -7.10 8.18
C TRP A 116 -13.86 -7.60 6.83
N TYR A 117 -13.04 -7.67 5.79
CA TYR A 117 -13.48 -8.14 4.48
C TYR A 117 -13.81 -9.63 4.48
N ASN A 118 -12.99 -10.42 5.15
CA ASN A 118 -13.18 -11.86 5.27
C ASN A 118 -13.51 -12.25 6.72
N HIS A 119 -14.47 -11.57 7.31
CA HIS A 119 -14.90 -11.86 8.66
C HIS A 119 -15.82 -13.08 8.66
N GLN A 120 -15.52 -14.09 9.50
CA GLN A 120 -16.27 -15.34 9.56
C GLN A 120 -17.67 -15.20 10.18
N SER A 121 -17.96 -14.13 10.92
CA SER A 121 -19.31 -13.83 11.36
C SER A 121 -19.96 -12.92 10.32
N LYS A 122 -21.12 -13.33 9.83
CA LYS A 122 -21.91 -12.55 8.85
C LYS A 122 -22.25 -11.17 9.45
N ALA A 123 -21.48 -10.16 9.11
CA ALA A 123 -21.96 -8.79 9.24
C ALA A 123 -22.95 -8.57 8.09
N VAL A 124 -24.23 -8.61 8.39
CA VAL A 124 -25.27 -8.21 7.43
C VAL A 124 -25.27 -6.69 7.43
N TRP A 125 -24.89 -6.12 6.31
CA TRP A 125 -25.01 -4.69 6.08
C TRP A 125 -26.37 -4.44 5.41
N ASP A 126 -27.32 -3.89 6.15
CA ASP A 126 -28.58 -3.39 5.61
C ASP A 126 -28.39 -2.04 4.90
#